data_f30055a140aa3ecf522e7855fa10f955
#
_entry.id   f30055a140aa3ecf522e7855fa10f955
#
_cell.length_a   1.000
_cell.length_b   1.000
_cell.length_c   1.000
_cell.angle_alpha   90.00
_cell.angle_beta   90.00
_cell.angle_gamma   90.00
#
_symmetry.space_group_name_H-M   'P 1'
#
loop_
_entity.id
_entity.type
_entity.pdbx_description
1 polymer ?
#
loop_
_entity_poly.entity_id
_entity_poly.type
_entity_poly.pdbx_seq_one_letter_code
_entity_poly.pdbx_strand_id
1 'polypeptide(L)' 'EDFIAYAKASLNETFYLQKLGLQKNEIDNFLTFCKEDPESKKVFINKDELNLLDFLFKKHKEYLERRTSSN' A
#
# COMPACT_ATOMS: atom_id res chain seq x y z
N GLU A 1 4.48 15.83 -3.95
CA GLU A 1 4.34 14.39 -4.16
C GLU A 1 4.74 13.63 -2.90
N ASP A 2 4.03 12.58 -2.56
CA ASP A 2 4.33 11.79 -1.38
C ASP A 2 4.19 10.30 -1.72
N PHE A 3 4.33 9.45 -0.70
CA PHE A 3 4.25 8.01 -0.90
C PHE A 3 2.96 7.59 -1.59
N ILE A 4 1.82 8.16 -1.18
CA ILE A 4 0.54 7.75 -1.75
C ILE A 4 0.48 8.07 -3.24
N ALA A 5 0.90 9.28 -3.62
CA ALA A 5 0.91 9.67 -5.03
C ALA A 5 1.88 8.78 -5.82
N TYR A 6 3.04 8.49 -5.24
CA TYR A 6 4.01 7.62 -5.88
C TYR A 6 3.43 6.22 -6.10
N ALA A 7 2.79 5.66 -5.10
CA ALA A 7 2.23 4.31 -5.21
C ALA A 7 1.13 4.25 -6.27
N LYS A 8 0.28 5.27 -6.31
CA LYS A 8 -0.79 5.31 -7.31
C LYS A 8 -0.26 5.49 -8.73
N ALA A 9 0.84 6.24 -8.88
CA ALA A 9 1.42 6.44 -10.19
C ALA A 9 2.20 5.22 -10.67
N SER A 10 2.79 4.48 -9.75
CA SER A 10 3.61 3.32 -10.10
C SER A 10 2.78 2.09 -10.43
N LEU A 11 1.64 1.92 -9.77
CA LEU A 11 0.79 0.74 -9.94
C LEU A 11 -0.64 1.21 -10.19
N ASN A 12 -1.27 0.64 -11.22
CA ASN A 12 -2.61 1.07 -11.56
C ASN A 12 -3.65 0.49 -10.61
N GLU A 13 -4.89 0.98 -10.75
CA GLU A 13 -5.97 0.57 -9.88
C GLU A 13 -6.19 -0.94 -9.93
N THR A 14 -6.01 -1.54 -11.10
CA THR A 14 -6.21 -2.98 -11.26
C THR A 14 -5.34 -3.78 -10.30
N PHE A 15 -4.11 -3.34 -10.06
CA PHE A 15 -3.24 -4.01 -9.11
C PHE A 15 -3.90 -4.09 -7.72
N TYR A 16 -4.40 -2.96 -7.25
CA TYR A 16 -5.00 -2.91 -5.91
C TYR A 16 -6.27 -3.74 -5.83
N LEU A 17 -7.06 -3.72 -6.89
CA LEU A 17 -8.32 -4.46 -6.88
C LEU A 17 -8.12 -5.95 -7.05
N GLN A 18 -7.24 -6.37 -7.96
CA GLN A 18 -7.11 -7.77 -8.32
C GLN A 18 -6.01 -8.49 -7.58
N LYS A 19 -4.86 -7.86 -7.39
CA LYS A 19 -3.75 -8.52 -6.72
C LYS A 19 -3.88 -8.44 -5.20
N LEU A 20 -4.36 -7.32 -4.70
CA LEU A 20 -4.55 -7.15 -3.27
C LEU A 20 -5.99 -7.43 -2.82
N GLY A 21 -6.91 -7.52 -3.76
CA GLY A 21 -8.30 -7.82 -3.42
C GLY A 21 -9.00 -6.71 -2.66
N LEU A 22 -8.54 -5.47 -2.81
CA LEU A 22 -9.16 -4.34 -2.16
C LEU A 22 -10.37 -3.88 -2.96
N GLN A 23 -11.34 -3.25 -2.28
CA GLN A 23 -12.40 -2.56 -2.96
C GLN A 23 -11.90 -1.17 -3.34
N LYS A 24 -12.52 -0.57 -4.35
CA LYS A 24 -12.07 0.71 -4.86
C LYS A 24 -12.02 1.76 -3.76
N ASN A 25 -13.01 1.77 -2.89
CA ASN A 25 -13.07 2.78 -1.82
C ASN A 25 -12.11 2.47 -0.67
N GLU A 26 -11.42 1.33 -0.71
CA GLU A 26 -10.44 1.00 0.31
C GLU A 26 -9.02 1.38 -0.07
N ILE A 27 -8.78 1.69 -1.35
CA ILE A 27 -7.41 1.91 -1.80
C ILE A 27 -6.75 3.07 -1.05
N ASP A 28 -7.46 4.18 -0.91
CA ASP A 28 -6.90 5.33 -0.21
C ASP A 28 -6.64 5.02 1.27
N ASN A 29 -7.57 4.31 1.91
CA ASN A 29 -7.39 3.93 3.31
C ASN A 29 -6.18 3.02 3.48
N PHE A 30 -6.03 2.06 2.57
CA PHE A 30 -4.88 1.16 2.62
C PHE A 30 -3.57 1.91 2.43
N LEU A 31 -3.52 2.81 1.44
CA LEU A 31 -2.29 3.55 1.20
C LEU A 31 -1.97 4.53 2.33
N THR A 32 -2.99 5.08 2.98
CA THR A 32 -2.77 5.89 4.16
C THR A 32 -2.16 5.06 5.29
N PHE A 33 -2.68 3.84 5.47
CA PHE A 33 -2.11 2.91 6.44
C PHE A 33 -0.65 2.63 6.14
N CYS A 34 -0.31 2.43 4.87
CA CYS A 34 1.08 2.19 4.47
C CYS A 34 1.95 3.42 4.75
N LYS A 35 1.42 4.60 4.46
CA LYS A 35 2.18 5.84 4.61
C LYS A 35 2.57 6.08 6.06
N GLU A 36 1.75 5.62 7.00
CA GLU A 36 2.03 5.82 8.42
C GLU A 36 3.22 5.00 8.90
N ASP A 37 3.61 3.98 8.15
CA ASP A 37 4.80 3.21 8.48
C ASP A 37 6.04 4.01 8.06
N PRO A 38 7.00 4.24 8.97
CA PRO A 38 8.21 5.00 8.61
C PRO A 38 8.94 4.44 7.41
N GLU A 39 8.85 3.12 7.17
CA GLU A 39 9.52 2.51 6.03
C GLU A 39 9.00 3.05 4.71
N SER A 40 7.79 3.59 4.66
CA SER A 40 7.24 4.16 3.44
C SER A 40 8.13 5.28 2.89
N LYS A 41 8.80 6.02 3.77
CA LYS A 41 9.69 7.09 3.31
C LYS A 41 10.87 6.54 2.55
N LYS A 42 11.44 5.43 3.02
CA LYS A 42 12.56 4.80 2.32
C LYS A 42 12.12 4.27 0.96
N VAL A 43 10.94 3.64 0.92
CA VAL A 43 10.40 3.13 -0.33
C VAL A 43 10.19 4.27 -1.32
N PHE A 44 9.64 5.37 -0.85
CA PHE A 44 9.40 6.54 -1.70
C PHE A 44 10.70 7.15 -2.22
N ILE A 45 11.70 7.28 -1.34
CA ILE A 45 12.97 7.90 -1.72
C ILE A 45 13.71 7.03 -2.73
N ASN A 46 13.72 5.72 -2.52
CA ASN A 46 14.47 4.80 -3.38
C ASN A 46 13.83 4.61 -4.75
N LYS A 47 12.52 4.78 -4.87
CA LYS A 47 11.83 4.66 -6.16
C LYS A 47 12.09 3.31 -6.84
N ASP A 48 12.29 2.25 -6.06
CA ASP A 48 12.51 0.91 -6.57
C ASP A 48 11.18 0.18 -6.56
N GLU A 49 10.68 -0.17 -7.75
CA GLU A 49 9.36 -0.76 -7.87
C GLU A 49 9.26 -2.10 -7.18
N LEU A 50 10.31 -2.91 -7.20
CA LEU A 50 10.28 -4.19 -6.49
C LEU A 50 10.16 -3.99 -4.99
N ASN A 51 10.88 -3.01 -4.46
CA ASN A 51 10.73 -2.68 -3.04
C ASN A 51 9.33 -2.18 -2.73
N LEU A 52 8.74 -1.40 -3.63
CA LEU A 52 7.38 -0.95 -3.44
C LEU A 52 6.41 -2.12 -3.39
N LEU A 53 6.55 -3.07 -4.32
CA LEU A 53 5.68 -4.24 -4.35
C LEU A 53 5.82 -5.07 -3.07
N ASP A 54 7.05 -5.35 -2.66
CA ASP A 54 7.29 -6.12 -1.43
C ASP A 54 6.67 -5.41 -0.23
N PHE A 55 6.84 -4.10 -0.16
CA PHE A 55 6.30 -3.32 0.94
C PHE A 55 4.77 -3.38 0.95
N LEU A 56 4.14 -3.21 -0.21
CA LEU A 56 2.69 -3.23 -0.29
C LEU A 56 2.11 -4.59 0.08
N PHE A 57 2.75 -5.68 -0.37
CA PHE A 57 2.26 -7.01 0.01
C PHE A 57 2.40 -7.25 1.51
N LYS A 58 3.51 -6.82 2.09
CA LYS A 58 3.72 -6.94 3.52
C LYS A 58 2.67 -6.13 4.29
N LYS A 59 2.46 -4.89 3.88
CA LYS A 59 1.49 -4.02 4.55
C LYS A 59 0.07 -4.51 4.36
N HIS A 60 -0.23 -5.12 3.21
CA HIS A 60 -1.55 -5.65 2.98
C HIS A 60 -1.86 -6.78 3.96
N LYS A 61 -0.89 -7.63 4.23
CA LYS A 61 -1.07 -8.69 5.21
C LYS A 61 -1.38 -8.10 6.58
N GLU A 62 -0.63 -7.07 6.98
CA GLU A 62 -0.87 -6.41 8.26
C GLU A 62 -2.24 -5.73 8.30
N TYR A 63 -2.62 -5.12 7.17
CA TYR A 63 -3.90 -4.44 7.08
C TYR A 63 -5.06 -5.41 7.28
N LEU A 64 -4.97 -6.59 6.67
CA LEU A 64 -6.00 -7.61 6.84
C LEU A 64 -6.04 -8.12 8.28
N GLU A 65 -4.88 -8.31 8.90
CA GLU A 65 -4.82 -8.78 10.28
C GLU A 65 -5.46 -7.78 11.23
N ARG A 66 -5.24 -6.48 10.99
CA ARG A 66 -5.85 -5.46 11.82
C ARG A 66 -7.36 -5.44 11.68
N ARG A 67 -7.85 -5.62 10.46
CA ARG A 67 -9.29 -5.67 10.23
C ARG A 67 -9.92 -6.86 10.95
N THR A 68 -9.22 -7.99 10.94
CA THR A 68 -9.73 -9.20 11.57
C THR A 68 -9.70 -9.09 13.09
N SER A 69 -8.69 -8.42 13.64
CA SER A 69 -8.51 -8.37 15.08
C SER A 69 -9.25 -7.23 15.75
N SER A 70 -9.97 -6.42 15.00
CA SER A 70 -10.64 -5.25 15.55
C SER A 70 -12.02 -5.56 16.11
N ASN A 71 -12.28 -6.78 16.47
CA ASN A 71 -13.56 -7.18 17.06
C ASN A 71 -13.72 -6.73 18.49
#